data_8509089207e79b28ba63af3f627ae289
#
_entry.id   8509089207e79b28ba63af3f627ae289
#
_cell.length_a   1.000
_cell.length_b   1.000
_cell.length_c   1.000
_cell.angle_alpha   90.00
_cell.angle_beta   90.00
_cell.angle_gamma   90.00
#
_symmetry.space_group_name_H-M   'P 1'
#
loop_
_entity.id
_entity.type
_entity.pdbx_description
1 polymer ?
#
loop_
_entity_poly.entity_id
_entity_poly.type
_entity_poly.pdbx_seq_one_letter_code
_entity_poly.pdbx_strand_id
1 'polypeptide(L)'
;MRNAIAVLAAAMCGAVSATGALAARATECTALNICYCVEQDLKPAIDANVTKIRKLMAEQKTAGKAVGYLSIPISTVGGSYFGVSSDVAARTKAAVEKRLGTNSAWLLNPGESDFGLPAGANGADYMLQWTRVLEGTGVGEDFDFVYFAGPSDFASALGLTGEADMEKIDALFDRRYAADEGLRKAVEQGKVSKTTFRNYYALRAAISFSYGSHDEWNIVRILNERRRGATKSGIADQIAVWFDGRAAVPGAYEQSIAAGDAGRCIN
;
A
#
# COMPACT_ATOMS: atom_id res chain seq x y z
N MET A 1 16.46 -61.87 -54.31
CA MET A 1 17.49 -60.91 -53.99
C MET A 1 16.88 -59.51 -54.13
N ARG A 2 16.48 -58.88 -53.02
CA ARG A 2 15.99 -57.51 -52.99
C ARG A 2 16.49 -56.89 -51.70
N ASN A 3 17.45 -55.97 -51.85
CA ASN A 3 18.04 -55.24 -50.75
C ASN A 3 17.05 -54.11 -50.30
N ALA A 4 16.69 -54.17 -49.02
CA ALA A 4 15.96 -53.04 -48.39
C ALA A 4 16.98 -52.17 -47.69
N ILE A 5 17.04 -50.87 -48.11
CA ILE A 5 17.82 -49.82 -47.47
C ILE A 5 16.94 -49.18 -46.43
N ALA A 6 17.30 -49.28 -45.16
CA ALA A 6 16.65 -48.59 -44.08
C ALA A 6 17.25 -47.16 -43.94
N VAL A 7 16.43 -46.12 -44.11
CA VAL A 7 16.83 -44.74 -43.87
C VAL A 7 16.46 -44.37 -42.41
N LEU A 8 17.47 -44.14 -41.59
CA LEU A 8 17.32 -43.61 -40.22
C LEU A 8 17.11 -42.09 -40.35
N ALA A 9 15.91 -41.61 -40.00
CA ALA A 9 15.65 -40.20 -39.80
C ALA A 9 15.96 -39.81 -38.33
N ALA A 10 17.04 -39.07 -38.14
CA ALA A 10 17.38 -38.50 -36.83
C ALA A 10 16.52 -37.26 -36.57
N ALA A 11 15.56 -37.35 -35.65
CA ALA A 11 14.80 -36.24 -35.18
C ALA A 11 15.65 -35.42 -34.17
N MET A 12 16.16 -34.27 -34.58
CA MET A 12 16.76 -33.29 -33.68
C MET A 12 15.65 -32.62 -32.91
N CYS A 13 15.41 -33.00 -31.65
CA CYS A 13 14.64 -32.22 -30.69
C CYS A 13 15.48 -31.01 -30.25
N GLY A 14 15.25 -29.87 -30.84
CA GLY A 14 15.77 -28.61 -30.37
C GLY A 14 15.10 -28.26 -29.04
N ALA A 15 15.83 -28.37 -27.93
CA ALA A 15 15.40 -27.81 -26.64
C ALA A 15 15.44 -26.29 -26.75
N VAL A 16 14.28 -25.68 -26.91
CA VAL A 16 14.14 -24.22 -26.74
C VAL A 16 14.23 -23.97 -25.25
N SER A 17 15.42 -23.59 -24.78
CA SER A 17 15.60 -23.04 -23.44
C SER A 17 14.88 -21.67 -23.39
N ALA A 18 13.69 -21.63 -22.83
CA ALA A 18 13.05 -20.39 -22.46
C ALA A 18 13.88 -19.77 -21.32
N THR A 19 14.88 -18.97 -21.66
CA THR A 19 15.48 -18.04 -20.71
C THR A 19 14.40 -17.04 -20.37
N GLY A 20 13.74 -17.23 -19.21
CA GLY A 20 12.87 -16.21 -18.65
C GLY A 20 13.70 -14.92 -18.52
N ALA A 21 13.44 -13.94 -19.37
CA ALA A 21 14.01 -12.62 -19.22
C ALA A 21 13.62 -12.14 -17.82
N LEU A 22 14.60 -11.87 -16.96
CA LEU A 22 14.36 -11.15 -15.72
C LEU A 22 13.68 -9.84 -16.11
N ALA A 23 12.52 -9.55 -15.53
CA ALA A 23 11.82 -8.30 -15.79
C ALA A 23 12.81 -7.13 -15.58
N ALA A 24 12.91 -6.27 -16.59
CA ALA A 24 13.84 -5.15 -16.53
C ALA A 24 13.33 -4.14 -15.51
N ARG A 25 14.20 -3.72 -14.60
CA ARG A 25 13.91 -2.64 -13.64
C ARG A 25 14.33 -1.30 -14.18
N ALA A 26 13.55 -0.27 -13.88
CA ALA A 26 13.91 1.11 -14.19
C ALA A 26 13.64 2.02 -13.01
N THR A 27 14.41 3.10 -12.97
CA THR A 27 14.16 4.18 -12.04
C THR A 27 13.05 5.08 -12.57
N GLU A 28 11.94 5.15 -11.86
CA GLU A 28 10.81 6.05 -12.13
C GLU A 28 10.73 7.11 -11.02
N CYS A 29 10.69 8.39 -11.42
CA CYS A 29 10.58 9.50 -10.49
C CYS A 29 9.21 10.18 -10.62
N THR A 30 8.72 10.72 -9.51
CA THR A 30 7.43 11.37 -9.38
C THR A 30 7.55 12.90 -9.51
N ALA A 31 6.44 13.63 -9.53
CA ALA A 31 6.42 15.10 -9.55
C ALA A 31 7.05 15.71 -8.28
N LEU A 32 7.14 14.96 -7.19
CA LEU A 32 7.86 15.34 -5.97
C LEU A 32 9.37 15.06 -6.07
N ASN A 33 9.85 14.51 -7.20
CA ASN A 33 11.22 14.03 -7.38
C ASN A 33 11.61 12.90 -6.43
N ILE A 34 10.63 12.11 -6.00
CA ILE A 34 10.84 10.86 -5.27
C ILE A 34 10.95 9.76 -6.32
N CYS A 35 12.02 8.96 -6.24
CA CYS A 35 12.33 7.95 -7.25
C CYS A 35 12.18 6.54 -6.67
N TYR A 36 11.74 5.60 -7.50
CA TYR A 36 11.55 4.21 -7.16
C TYR A 36 12.16 3.31 -8.25
N CYS A 37 12.78 2.20 -7.81
CA CYS A 37 13.26 1.15 -8.72
C CYS A 37 12.12 0.14 -8.95
N VAL A 38 11.46 0.23 -10.08
CA VAL A 38 10.22 -0.50 -10.38
C VAL A 38 10.40 -1.51 -11.51
N GLU A 39 9.54 -2.51 -11.55
CA GLU A 39 9.44 -3.46 -12.65
C GLU A 39 8.79 -2.77 -13.86
N GLN A 40 9.51 -2.71 -14.99
CA GLN A 40 9.03 -1.97 -16.18
C GLN A 40 7.74 -2.54 -16.78
N ASP A 41 7.54 -3.83 -16.72
CA ASP A 41 6.35 -4.50 -17.22
C ASP A 41 5.09 -4.20 -16.35
N LEU A 42 5.26 -3.74 -15.12
CA LEU A 42 4.17 -3.31 -14.26
C LEU A 42 3.76 -1.85 -14.45
N LYS A 43 4.58 -1.03 -15.12
CA LYS A 43 4.30 0.40 -15.33
C LYS A 43 2.93 0.66 -15.97
N PRO A 44 2.49 -0.05 -17.02
CA PRO A 44 1.15 0.15 -17.59
C PRO A 44 0.03 -0.11 -16.58
N ALA A 45 0.18 -1.10 -15.70
CA ALA A 45 -0.80 -1.41 -14.67
C ALA A 45 -0.83 -0.30 -13.58
N ILE A 46 0.34 0.20 -13.19
CA ILE A 46 0.45 1.34 -12.27
C ILE A 46 -0.26 2.57 -12.85
N ASP A 47 0.04 2.94 -14.10
CA ASP A 47 -0.54 4.11 -14.75
C ASP A 47 -2.07 3.98 -14.92
N ALA A 48 -2.55 2.78 -15.24
CA ALA A 48 -3.99 2.48 -15.33
C ALA A 48 -4.68 2.61 -13.96
N ASN A 49 -4.09 2.07 -12.89
CA ASN A 49 -4.61 2.19 -11.54
C ASN A 49 -4.65 3.65 -11.07
N VAL A 50 -3.57 4.41 -11.28
CA VAL A 50 -3.53 5.85 -10.93
C VAL A 50 -4.66 6.60 -11.64
N THR A 51 -4.87 6.33 -12.93
CA THR A 51 -5.96 6.95 -13.71
C THR A 51 -7.34 6.58 -13.16
N LYS A 52 -7.55 5.29 -12.88
CA LYS A 52 -8.80 4.77 -12.30
C LYS A 52 -9.10 5.42 -10.94
N ILE A 53 -8.10 5.49 -10.07
CA ILE A 53 -8.22 6.05 -8.72
C ILE A 53 -8.56 7.54 -8.80
N ARG A 54 -7.84 8.31 -9.63
CA ARG A 54 -8.11 9.74 -9.79
C ARG A 54 -9.51 10.01 -10.32
N LYS A 55 -9.98 9.19 -11.27
CA LYS A 55 -11.37 9.27 -11.74
C LYS A 55 -12.37 9.05 -10.61
N LEU A 56 -12.17 8.01 -9.80
CA LEU A 56 -13.02 7.71 -8.63
C LEU A 56 -13.03 8.88 -7.64
N MET A 57 -11.88 9.47 -7.35
CA MET A 57 -11.77 10.64 -6.46
C MET A 57 -12.53 11.85 -7.03
N ALA A 58 -12.40 12.13 -8.33
CA ALA A 58 -13.13 13.20 -9.00
C ALA A 58 -14.66 13.00 -8.94
N GLU A 59 -15.13 11.76 -9.07
CA GLU A 59 -16.55 11.41 -8.91
C GLU A 59 -17.05 11.73 -7.48
N GLN A 60 -16.25 11.42 -6.45
CA GLN A 60 -16.61 11.73 -5.06
C GLN A 60 -16.62 13.25 -4.80
N LYS A 61 -15.65 13.99 -5.35
CA LYS A 61 -15.65 15.47 -5.28
C LYS A 61 -16.86 16.07 -5.98
N THR A 62 -17.22 15.55 -7.15
CA THR A 62 -18.44 15.99 -7.88
C THR A 62 -19.71 15.71 -7.08
N ALA A 63 -19.72 14.64 -6.29
CA ALA A 63 -20.79 14.35 -5.34
C ALA A 63 -20.79 15.23 -4.08
N GLY A 64 -19.89 16.22 -3.99
CA GLY A 64 -19.78 17.17 -2.87
C GLY A 64 -19.10 16.62 -1.62
N LYS A 65 -18.36 15.52 -1.74
CA LYS A 65 -17.67 14.92 -0.59
C LYS A 65 -16.24 15.46 -0.46
N ALA A 66 -15.80 15.63 0.77
CA ALA A 66 -14.38 15.74 1.07
C ALA A 66 -13.70 14.40 0.80
N VAL A 67 -12.59 14.44 0.07
CA VAL A 67 -11.82 13.24 -0.33
C VAL A 67 -10.62 13.06 0.56
N GLY A 68 -10.56 11.94 1.24
CA GLY A 68 -9.46 11.55 2.12
C GLY A 68 -8.65 10.37 1.59
N TYR A 69 -7.44 10.20 2.12
CA TYR A 69 -6.57 9.05 1.93
C TYR A 69 -6.36 8.32 3.27
N LEU A 70 -6.49 7.00 3.28
CA LEU A 70 -6.20 6.16 4.45
C LEU A 70 -4.79 5.61 4.36
N SER A 71 -3.89 6.11 5.19
CA SER A 71 -2.57 5.51 5.38
C SER A 71 -2.66 4.44 6.47
N ILE A 72 -2.38 3.21 6.11
CA ILE A 72 -2.44 2.06 7.02
C ILE A 72 -1.43 0.98 6.60
N PRO A 73 -0.76 0.31 7.55
CA PRO A 73 0.13 -0.81 7.25
C PRO A 73 -0.65 -1.99 6.67
N ILE A 74 -0.47 -2.31 5.40
CA ILE A 74 -1.14 -3.42 4.72
C ILE A 74 -0.18 -4.50 4.20
N SER A 75 1.12 -4.27 4.22
CA SER A 75 2.12 -5.25 3.77
C SER A 75 2.28 -6.41 4.76
N THR A 76 2.65 -7.61 4.25
CA THR A 76 2.98 -8.77 5.08
C THR A 76 4.45 -8.69 5.50
N VAL A 77 4.73 -7.87 6.53
CA VAL A 77 6.08 -7.64 7.08
C VAL A 77 5.99 -7.61 8.60
N GLY A 78 7.01 -8.12 9.29
CA GLY A 78 7.13 -8.03 10.74
C GLY A 78 6.06 -8.77 11.55
N GLY A 79 5.37 -9.72 10.91
CA GLY A 79 4.28 -10.49 11.54
C GLY A 79 2.89 -9.99 11.18
N SER A 80 2.76 -8.86 10.48
CA SER A 80 1.48 -8.47 9.88
C SER A 80 1.06 -9.45 8.79
N TYR A 81 -0.22 -9.47 8.49
CA TYR A 81 -0.77 -10.25 7.40
C TYR A 81 -1.75 -9.41 6.59
N PHE A 82 -1.53 -9.34 5.27
CA PHE A 82 -2.31 -8.50 4.35
C PHE A 82 -3.83 -8.65 4.54
N GLY A 83 -4.35 -9.88 4.62
CA GLY A 83 -5.79 -10.11 4.74
C GLY A 83 -6.40 -9.56 6.04
N VAL A 84 -5.66 -9.58 7.16
CA VAL A 84 -6.12 -8.96 8.42
C VAL A 84 -6.00 -7.45 8.36
N SER A 85 -4.87 -6.94 7.84
CA SER A 85 -4.66 -5.50 7.73
C SER A 85 -5.65 -4.83 6.77
N SER A 86 -6.04 -5.51 5.67
CA SER A 86 -7.10 -5.04 4.77
C SER A 86 -8.48 -4.99 5.44
N ASP A 87 -8.81 -5.97 6.28
CA ASP A 87 -10.05 -5.91 7.08
C ASP A 87 -10.04 -4.74 8.07
N VAL A 88 -8.89 -4.50 8.72
CA VAL A 88 -8.71 -3.33 9.60
C VAL A 88 -8.89 -2.04 8.80
N ALA A 89 -8.29 -1.96 7.60
CA ALA A 89 -8.43 -0.81 6.73
C ALA A 89 -9.90 -0.53 6.34
N ALA A 90 -10.64 -1.57 5.95
CA ALA A 90 -12.05 -1.44 5.61
C ALA A 90 -12.90 -0.97 6.80
N ARG A 91 -12.66 -1.48 7.99
CA ARG A 91 -13.37 -1.06 9.21
C ARG A 91 -13.00 0.36 9.64
N THR A 92 -11.72 0.73 9.55
CA THR A 92 -11.26 2.09 9.84
C THR A 92 -11.88 3.08 8.87
N LYS A 93 -11.87 2.79 7.55
CA LYS A 93 -12.57 3.60 6.54
C LYS A 93 -14.02 3.84 6.92
N ALA A 94 -14.77 2.76 7.18
CA ALA A 94 -16.18 2.86 7.55
C ALA A 94 -16.41 3.68 8.84
N ALA A 95 -15.55 3.53 9.84
CA ALA A 95 -15.65 4.27 11.09
C ALA A 95 -15.36 5.77 10.90
N VAL A 96 -14.33 6.11 10.11
CA VAL A 96 -13.97 7.51 9.80
C VAL A 96 -15.07 8.17 8.97
N GLU A 97 -15.55 7.52 7.90
CA GLU A 97 -16.63 8.04 7.06
C GLU A 97 -17.92 8.23 7.86
N LYS A 98 -18.27 7.29 8.75
CA LYS A 98 -19.41 7.44 9.65
C LYS A 98 -19.27 8.64 10.58
N ARG A 99 -18.08 8.86 11.15
CA ARG A 99 -17.80 9.99 12.07
C ARG A 99 -17.87 11.34 11.36
N LEU A 100 -17.38 11.42 10.12
CA LEU A 100 -17.37 12.66 9.33
C LEU A 100 -18.70 12.87 8.56
N GLY A 101 -19.54 11.86 8.48
CA GLY A 101 -20.76 11.82 7.70
C GLY A 101 -20.54 11.15 6.34
N THR A 102 -21.21 10.04 6.09
CA THR A 102 -21.05 9.23 4.86
C THR A 102 -21.41 9.96 3.57
N ASN A 103 -22.24 11.01 3.68
CA ASN A 103 -22.60 11.88 2.57
C ASN A 103 -21.62 13.07 2.40
N SER A 104 -20.76 13.33 3.39
CA SER A 104 -19.87 14.49 3.43
C SER A 104 -18.41 14.15 3.23
N ALA A 105 -18.01 12.90 3.47
CA ALA A 105 -16.64 12.44 3.32
C ALA A 105 -16.56 11.08 2.65
N TRP A 106 -15.48 10.88 1.92
CA TRP A 106 -15.10 9.60 1.34
C TRP A 106 -13.60 9.39 1.54
N LEU A 107 -13.21 8.19 1.94
CA LEU A 107 -11.84 7.84 2.26
C LEU A 107 -11.33 6.78 1.27
N LEU A 108 -10.31 7.11 0.49
CA LEU A 108 -9.62 6.17 -0.37
C LEU A 108 -8.87 5.16 0.51
N ASN A 109 -9.16 3.88 0.32
CA ASN A 109 -8.51 2.79 1.05
C ASN A 109 -7.56 2.03 0.11
N PRO A 110 -6.23 2.13 0.29
CA PRO A 110 -5.25 1.43 -0.54
C PRO A 110 -5.30 -0.10 -0.39
N GLY A 111 -5.94 -0.62 0.63
CA GLY A 111 -6.14 -2.05 0.86
C GLY A 111 -7.28 -2.68 0.06
N GLU A 112 -8.00 -1.93 -0.75
CA GLU A 112 -9.05 -2.47 -1.63
C GLU A 112 -8.42 -3.29 -2.77
N SER A 113 -8.97 -4.49 -3.02
CA SER A 113 -8.45 -5.42 -4.04
C SER A 113 -8.40 -4.83 -5.44
N ASP A 114 -9.29 -3.89 -5.73
CA ASP A 114 -9.42 -3.22 -7.02
C ASP A 114 -8.23 -2.34 -7.40
N PHE A 115 -7.35 -2.05 -6.44
CA PHE A 115 -6.13 -1.25 -6.63
C PHE A 115 -4.85 -2.09 -6.58
N GLY A 116 -5.00 -3.41 -6.49
CA GLY A 116 -3.89 -4.35 -6.51
C GLY A 116 -3.14 -4.32 -7.84
N LEU A 117 -1.82 -4.48 -7.77
CA LEU A 117 -0.96 -4.69 -8.92
C LEU A 117 -0.87 -6.19 -9.27
N PRO A 118 -0.51 -6.53 -10.51
CA PRO A 118 -0.29 -7.91 -10.92
C PRO A 118 0.73 -8.64 -10.04
N ALA A 119 0.73 -9.97 -10.13
CA ALA A 119 1.72 -10.80 -9.45
C ALA A 119 3.14 -10.39 -9.86
N GLY A 120 4.06 -10.40 -8.90
CA GLY A 120 5.43 -9.94 -9.10
C GLY A 120 5.68 -8.51 -8.60
N ALA A 121 4.63 -7.72 -8.38
CA ALA A 121 4.78 -6.38 -7.81
C ALA A 121 5.44 -6.40 -6.41
N ASN A 122 6.32 -5.48 -6.19
CA ASN A 122 7.05 -5.29 -4.94
C ASN A 122 6.67 -3.97 -4.25
N GLY A 123 7.30 -3.68 -3.11
CA GLY A 123 7.00 -2.47 -2.34
C GLY A 123 7.26 -1.17 -3.11
N ALA A 124 8.29 -1.12 -3.98
CA ALA A 124 8.60 0.07 -4.76
C ALA A 124 7.55 0.36 -5.83
N ASP A 125 6.99 -0.70 -6.47
CA ASP A 125 5.91 -0.56 -7.45
C ASP A 125 4.66 0.03 -6.79
N TYR A 126 4.26 -0.48 -5.62
CA TYR A 126 3.15 0.06 -4.85
C TYR A 126 3.43 1.49 -4.38
N MET A 127 4.64 1.79 -3.91
CA MET A 127 4.97 3.14 -3.49
C MET A 127 4.97 4.13 -4.64
N LEU A 128 5.40 3.75 -5.85
CA LEU A 128 5.25 4.58 -7.03
C LEU A 128 3.78 4.88 -7.33
N GLN A 129 2.91 3.85 -7.32
CA GLN A 129 1.47 4.01 -7.52
C GLN A 129 0.88 5.01 -6.52
N TRP A 130 1.09 4.78 -5.22
CA TRP A 130 0.47 5.59 -4.17
C TRP A 130 1.06 6.99 -4.08
N THR A 131 2.37 7.16 -4.33
CA THR A 131 2.97 8.49 -4.42
C THR A 131 2.35 9.29 -5.56
N ARG A 132 2.19 8.70 -6.75
CA ARG A 132 1.55 9.37 -7.89
C ARG A 132 0.08 9.72 -7.61
N VAL A 133 -0.63 8.88 -6.89
CA VAL A 133 -2.01 9.19 -6.45
C VAL A 133 -2.00 10.38 -5.47
N LEU A 134 -1.13 10.35 -4.46
CA LEU A 134 -1.07 11.39 -3.42
C LEU A 134 -0.60 12.74 -3.96
N GLU A 135 0.40 12.74 -4.84
CA GLU A 135 1.00 13.99 -5.31
C GLU A 135 0.12 14.78 -6.29
N GLY A 136 -0.82 14.13 -7.00
CA GLY A 136 -1.60 14.79 -8.04
C GLY A 136 -0.70 15.38 -9.12
N THR A 137 -0.79 16.69 -9.34
CA THR A 137 0.13 17.45 -10.21
C THR A 137 1.37 17.96 -9.46
N GLY A 138 1.54 17.59 -8.19
CA GLY A 138 2.67 17.96 -7.34
C GLY A 138 2.30 18.76 -6.08
N VAL A 139 1.02 19.00 -5.86
CA VAL A 139 0.50 19.70 -4.67
C VAL A 139 -0.62 18.93 -3.95
N GLY A 140 -0.92 17.69 -4.38
CA GLY A 140 -1.93 16.83 -3.78
C GLY A 140 -3.34 17.40 -3.84
N GLU A 141 -3.67 18.08 -4.92
CA GLU A 141 -4.92 18.85 -5.11
C GLU A 141 -6.19 17.99 -5.03
N ASP A 142 -6.03 16.68 -5.19
CA ASP A 142 -7.15 15.74 -5.16
C ASP A 142 -7.59 15.40 -3.73
N PHE A 143 -6.78 15.72 -2.70
CA PHE A 143 -7.07 15.38 -1.31
C PHE A 143 -7.39 16.60 -0.44
N ASP A 144 -8.43 16.46 0.37
CA ASP A 144 -8.82 17.41 1.39
C ASP A 144 -8.20 17.01 2.74
N PHE A 145 -8.03 15.71 3.00
CA PHE A 145 -7.42 15.20 4.21
C PHE A 145 -6.69 13.87 4.01
N VAL A 146 -5.79 13.55 4.94
CA VAL A 146 -5.16 12.23 5.06
C VAL A 146 -5.35 11.71 6.48
N TYR A 147 -5.76 10.47 6.60
CA TYR A 147 -5.98 9.79 7.87
C TYR A 147 -4.94 8.67 8.02
N PHE A 148 -4.08 8.81 9.00
CA PHE A 148 -3.12 7.78 9.40
C PHE A 148 -3.74 6.94 10.50
N ALA A 149 -3.95 5.65 10.20
CA ALA A 149 -4.46 4.69 11.17
C ALA A 149 -3.44 4.45 12.28
N GLY A 150 -3.92 4.52 13.51
CA GLY A 150 -3.10 4.34 14.69
C GLY A 150 -3.52 3.16 15.56
N PRO A 151 -2.90 3.03 16.74
CA PRO A 151 -3.16 1.92 17.65
C PRO A 151 -4.63 1.75 18.06
N SER A 152 -5.36 2.86 18.24
CA SER A 152 -6.77 2.80 18.63
C SER A 152 -7.66 2.28 17.50
N ASP A 153 -7.34 2.59 16.24
CA ASP A 153 -8.05 2.07 15.07
C ASP A 153 -7.88 0.54 14.97
N PHE A 154 -6.64 0.05 15.13
CA PHE A 154 -6.36 -1.39 15.17
C PHE A 154 -7.06 -2.07 16.33
N ALA A 155 -6.99 -1.50 17.54
CA ALA A 155 -7.67 -2.04 18.71
C ALA A 155 -9.18 -2.14 18.46
N SER A 156 -9.80 -1.08 17.97
CA SER A 156 -11.24 -1.05 17.69
C SER A 156 -11.61 -2.07 16.61
N ALA A 157 -10.88 -2.12 15.51
CA ALA A 157 -11.17 -3.03 14.41
C ALA A 157 -11.01 -4.51 14.80
N LEU A 158 -10.10 -4.82 15.71
CA LEU A 158 -9.83 -6.19 16.17
C LEU A 158 -10.60 -6.56 17.46
N GLY A 159 -11.39 -5.64 18.03
CA GLY A 159 -12.13 -5.85 19.26
C GLY A 159 -11.24 -5.99 20.50
N LEU A 160 -10.07 -5.30 20.49
CA LEU A 160 -9.13 -5.30 21.61
C LEU A 160 -9.53 -4.24 22.64
N THR A 161 -9.62 -4.64 23.89
CA THR A 161 -10.09 -3.79 24.98
C THR A 161 -9.07 -3.62 26.11
N GLY A 162 -7.92 -4.29 26.00
CA GLY A 162 -6.94 -4.44 27.09
C GLY A 162 -7.14 -5.70 27.92
N GLU A 163 -8.28 -6.38 27.74
CA GLU A 163 -8.61 -7.60 28.48
C GLU A 163 -8.63 -8.79 27.53
N ALA A 164 -7.85 -9.82 27.86
CA ALA A 164 -7.69 -11.05 27.06
C ALA A 164 -7.30 -10.77 25.58
N ASP A 165 -6.58 -9.69 25.32
CA ASP A 165 -6.24 -9.28 23.95
C ASP A 165 -5.33 -10.30 23.27
N MET A 166 -4.41 -10.92 24.02
CA MET A 166 -3.50 -11.93 23.48
C MET A 166 -4.24 -13.17 23.02
N GLU A 167 -5.20 -13.63 23.82
CA GLU A 167 -6.05 -14.77 23.51
C GLU A 167 -6.95 -14.47 22.30
N LYS A 168 -7.49 -13.25 22.20
CA LYS A 168 -8.29 -12.81 21.06
C LYS A 168 -7.48 -12.82 19.77
N ILE A 169 -6.22 -12.35 19.81
CA ILE A 169 -5.33 -12.32 18.65
C ILE A 169 -4.92 -13.75 18.27
N ASP A 170 -4.61 -14.61 19.24
CA ASP A 170 -4.31 -16.01 18.97
C ASP A 170 -5.49 -16.74 18.34
N ALA A 171 -6.68 -16.53 18.85
CA ALA A 171 -7.89 -17.09 18.26
C ALA A 171 -8.18 -16.53 16.86
N LEU A 172 -7.84 -15.27 16.60
CA LEU A 172 -7.92 -14.68 15.26
C LEU A 172 -6.95 -15.38 14.30
N PHE A 173 -5.69 -15.57 14.72
CA PHE A 173 -4.70 -16.28 13.94
C PHE A 173 -5.18 -17.69 13.60
N ASP A 174 -5.63 -18.46 14.59
CA ASP A 174 -6.05 -19.85 14.40
C ASP A 174 -7.24 -19.95 13.42
N ARG A 175 -8.25 -19.08 13.56
CA ARG A 175 -9.38 -19.03 12.63
C ARG A 175 -8.94 -18.68 11.21
N ARG A 176 -8.05 -17.69 11.05
CA ARG A 176 -7.52 -17.30 9.73
C ARG A 176 -6.66 -18.39 9.14
N TYR A 177 -5.77 -18.98 9.91
CA TYR A 177 -4.92 -20.08 9.44
C TYR A 177 -5.74 -21.28 8.94
N ALA A 178 -6.85 -21.60 9.61
CA ALA A 178 -7.75 -22.67 9.17
C ALA A 178 -8.46 -22.34 7.84
N ALA A 179 -8.86 -21.08 7.62
CA ALA A 179 -9.71 -20.69 6.50
C ALA A 179 -8.95 -20.06 5.31
N ASP A 180 -7.78 -19.47 5.53
CA ASP A 180 -7.07 -18.62 4.56
C ASP A 180 -5.79 -19.31 4.05
N GLU A 181 -5.82 -19.72 2.78
CA GLU A 181 -4.67 -20.36 2.11
C GLU A 181 -3.46 -19.40 2.02
N GLY A 182 -3.71 -18.09 1.83
CA GLY A 182 -2.65 -17.09 1.76
C GLY A 182 -1.88 -16.99 3.08
N LEU A 183 -2.57 -17.07 4.23
CA LEU A 183 -1.91 -17.09 5.52
C LEU A 183 -1.11 -18.38 5.73
N ARG A 184 -1.67 -19.54 5.34
CA ARG A 184 -0.92 -20.82 5.40
C ARG A 184 0.37 -20.73 4.58
N LYS A 185 0.31 -20.24 3.35
CA LYS A 185 1.50 -20.03 2.50
C LYS A 185 2.49 -19.04 3.12
N ALA A 186 2.02 -17.96 3.71
CA ALA A 186 2.90 -16.99 4.40
C ALA A 186 3.62 -17.62 5.60
N VAL A 187 2.96 -18.51 6.33
CA VAL A 187 3.56 -19.26 7.44
C VAL A 187 4.58 -20.27 6.93
N GLU A 188 4.26 -21.05 5.91
CA GLU A 188 5.17 -22.00 5.26
C GLU A 188 6.43 -21.33 4.70
N GLN A 189 6.29 -20.10 4.20
CA GLN A 189 7.41 -19.28 3.71
C GLN A 189 8.20 -18.58 4.82
N GLY A 190 7.82 -18.76 6.09
CA GLY A 190 8.46 -18.11 7.23
C GLY A 190 8.25 -16.61 7.33
N LYS A 191 7.32 -16.04 6.56
CA LYS A 191 6.99 -14.60 6.58
C LYS A 191 6.19 -14.20 7.80
N VAL A 192 5.33 -15.11 8.29
CA VAL A 192 4.47 -14.91 9.45
C VAL A 192 4.53 -16.17 10.32
N SER A 193 4.56 -16.00 11.64
CA SER A 193 4.32 -17.06 12.63
C SER A 193 3.23 -16.60 13.58
N LYS A 194 2.62 -17.53 14.31
CA LYS A 194 1.63 -17.16 15.34
C LYS A 194 2.23 -16.18 16.37
N THR A 195 3.50 -16.36 16.74
CA THR A 195 4.20 -15.46 17.67
C THR A 195 4.42 -14.08 17.07
N THR A 196 4.92 -13.98 15.83
CA THR A 196 5.14 -12.67 15.19
C THR A 196 3.84 -11.96 14.89
N PHE A 197 2.79 -12.68 14.49
CA PHE A 197 1.45 -12.16 14.30
C PHE A 197 0.87 -11.60 15.61
N ARG A 198 0.96 -12.36 16.71
CA ARG A 198 0.54 -11.91 18.03
C ARG A 198 1.27 -10.64 18.44
N ASN A 199 2.59 -10.62 18.34
CA ASN A 199 3.40 -9.47 18.73
C ASN A 199 3.03 -8.24 17.93
N TYR A 200 2.83 -8.40 16.62
CA TYR A 200 2.45 -7.30 15.74
C TYR A 200 1.10 -6.70 16.14
N TYR A 201 0.06 -7.51 16.22
CA TYR A 201 -1.29 -7.02 16.49
C TYR A 201 -1.56 -6.70 17.98
N ALA A 202 -0.83 -7.33 18.92
CA ALA A 202 -0.90 -6.98 20.33
C ALA A 202 -0.32 -5.59 20.63
N LEU A 203 0.71 -5.17 19.89
CA LEU A 203 1.24 -3.80 19.94
C LEU A 203 0.32 -2.81 19.20
N ARG A 204 -0.77 -3.31 18.58
CA ARG A 204 -1.74 -2.52 17.85
C ARG A 204 -1.03 -1.67 16.82
N ALA A 205 -0.47 -2.37 15.82
CA ALA A 205 0.38 -1.79 14.79
C ALA A 205 -0.07 -0.38 14.37
N ALA A 206 0.89 0.47 14.18
CA ALA A 206 0.71 1.86 13.82
C ALA A 206 1.65 2.21 12.67
N ILE A 207 1.63 3.44 12.21
CA ILE A 207 2.51 3.89 11.12
C ILE A 207 4.00 3.68 11.43
N SER A 208 4.39 3.64 12.71
CA SER A 208 5.75 3.35 13.14
C SER A 208 6.26 1.97 12.74
N PHE A 209 5.37 1.05 12.35
CA PHE A 209 5.69 -0.28 11.87
C PHE A 209 5.59 -0.42 10.35
N SER A 210 5.28 0.65 9.63
CA SER A 210 5.13 0.65 8.17
C SER A 210 6.02 1.69 7.51
N TYR A 211 6.99 1.23 6.74
CA TYR A 211 7.80 2.14 5.91
C TYR A 211 6.93 2.93 4.91
N GLY A 212 5.92 2.29 4.31
CA GLY A 212 5.00 2.95 3.39
C GLY A 212 4.23 4.10 4.06
N SER A 213 3.72 3.89 5.26
CA SER A 213 3.02 4.96 6.00
C SER A 213 3.96 6.10 6.43
N HIS A 214 5.22 5.79 6.74
CA HIS A 214 6.24 6.83 6.97
C HIS A 214 6.49 7.66 5.71
N ASP A 215 6.61 6.99 4.57
CA ASP A 215 6.79 7.67 3.29
C ASP A 215 5.60 8.55 2.95
N GLU A 216 4.39 8.06 3.13
CA GLU A 216 3.15 8.81 2.92
C GLU A 216 3.06 10.03 3.85
N TRP A 217 3.46 9.91 5.12
CA TRP A 217 3.55 11.04 6.05
C TRP A 217 4.48 12.15 5.54
N ASN A 218 5.66 11.77 5.08
CA ASN A 218 6.64 12.71 4.53
C ASN A 218 6.16 13.32 3.20
N ILE A 219 5.49 12.54 2.35
CA ILE A 219 4.87 13.03 1.12
C ILE A 219 3.86 14.13 1.46
N VAL A 220 2.95 13.89 2.40
CA VAL A 220 1.94 14.87 2.82
C VAL A 220 2.60 16.12 3.41
N ARG A 221 3.68 15.99 4.18
CA ARG A 221 4.47 17.13 4.66
C ARG A 221 5.02 17.97 3.51
N ILE A 222 5.63 17.33 2.50
CA ILE A 222 6.18 18.02 1.32
C ILE A 222 5.05 18.72 0.53
N LEU A 223 3.91 18.05 0.35
CA LEU A 223 2.75 18.63 -0.33
C LEU A 223 2.25 19.87 0.41
N ASN A 224 2.11 19.82 1.73
CA ASN A 224 1.70 20.93 2.54
C ASN A 224 2.72 22.09 2.54
N GLU A 225 4.02 21.79 2.48
CA GLU A 225 5.07 22.80 2.29
C GLU A 225 4.93 23.51 0.94
N ARG A 226 4.70 22.74 -0.14
CA ARG A 226 4.47 23.30 -1.49
C ARG A 226 3.21 24.15 -1.55
N ARG A 227 2.10 23.70 -0.94
CA ARG A 227 0.85 24.47 -0.84
C ARG A 227 1.07 25.81 -0.11
N ARG A 228 1.79 25.81 1.01
CA ARG A 228 2.14 27.06 1.72
C ARG A 228 2.97 28.03 0.87
N GLY A 229 3.88 27.51 0.06
CA GLY A 229 4.69 28.30 -0.85
C GLY A 229 3.92 28.85 -2.05
N ALA A 230 2.91 28.13 -2.52
CA ALA A 230 2.12 28.49 -3.69
C ALA A 230 0.96 29.48 -3.37
N THR A 231 0.44 29.43 -2.16
CA THR A 231 -0.70 30.25 -1.73
C THR A 231 -0.29 31.16 -0.57
N LYS A 232 -0.66 32.44 -0.63
CA LYS A 232 -0.51 33.35 0.50
C LYS A 232 -1.60 33.15 1.57
N SER A 233 -2.50 32.19 1.39
CA SER A 233 -3.75 32.03 2.13
C SER A 233 -3.65 31.19 3.42
N GLY A 234 -2.49 30.65 3.76
CA GLY A 234 -2.27 30.03 5.08
C GLY A 234 -2.78 28.60 5.24
N ILE A 235 -3.25 28.22 6.43
CA ILE A 235 -3.60 26.85 6.82
C ILE A 235 -4.81 26.29 6.06
N ALA A 236 -5.71 27.14 5.58
CA ALA A 236 -6.97 26.73 4.95
C ALA A 236 -6.77 25.87 3.67
N ASP A 237 -5.63 26.04 3.00
CA ASP A 237 -5.32 25.32 1.76
C ASP A 237 -4.45 24.08 1.97
N GLN A 238 -4.15 23.72 3.21
CA GLN A 238 -3.36 22.51 3.50
C GLN A 238 -4.24 21.28 3.51
N ILE A 239 -3.65 20.14 3.14
CA ILE A 239 -4.25 18.83 3.38
C ILE A 239 -4.36 18.66 4.90
N ALA A 240 -5.56 18.49 5.42
CA ALA A 240 -5.75 18.20 6.83
C ALA A 240 -5.18 16.81 7.17
N VAL A 241 -4.48 16.70 8.30
CA VAL A 241 -3.86 15.43 8.70
C VAL A 241 -4.44 14.98 10.02
N TRP A 242 -4.76 13.70 10.07
CA TRP A 242 -5.28 13.02 11.24
C TRP A 242 -4.43 11.78 11.53
N PHE A 243 -4.12 11.55 12.77
CA PHE A 243 -3.47 10.34 13.26
C PHE A 243 -4.26 9.76 14.43
N ASP A 244 -4.64 8.51 14.34
CA ASP A 244 -5.37 7.80 15.40
C ASP A 244 -6.59 8.59 15.93
N GLY A 245 -7.33 9.21 15.01
CA GLY A 245 -8.51 9.99 15.31
C GLY A 245 -8.28 11.42 15.81
N ARG A 246 -7.05 11.90 15.83
CA ARG A 246 -6.67 13.24 16.30
C ARG A 246 -6.02 14.05 15.18
N ALA A 247 -6.25 15.36 15.17
CA ALA A 247 -5.54 16.26 14.27
C ALA A 247 -4.03 16.18 14.54
N ALA A 248 -3.26 16.15 13.48
CA ALA A 248 -1.80 16.04 13.52
C ALA A 248 -1.14 17.05 12.58
N VAL A 249 0.12 17.36 12.86
CA VAL A 249 0.95 18.22 12.00
C VAL A 249 2.10 17.38 11.48
N PRO A 250 2.21 17.15 10.18
CA PRO A 250 3.22 16.26 9.59
C PRO A 250 4.67 16.70 9.79
N GLY A 251 4.96 17.86 10.34
CA GLY A 251 6.32 18.30 10.62
C GLY A 251 6.97 17.69 11.87
N ALA A 252 6.19 16.99 12.72
CA ALA A 252 6.69 16.38 13.95
C ALA A 252 7.33 14.99 13.74
N TYR A 253 7.33 14.46 12.52
CA TYR A 253 7.82 13.11 12.21
C TYR A 253 9.05 13.20 11.32
N GLU A 254 10.22 12.93 11.88
CA GLU A 254 11.51 13.24 11.23
C GLU A 254 12.17 12.09 10.48
N GLN A 255 11.53 10.93 10.34
CA GLN A 255 12.15 9.89 9.53
C GLN A 255 12.08 10.29 8.06
N SER A 256 13.25 10.61 7.51
CA SER A 256 13.35 10.88 6.09
C SER A 256 12.98 9.62 5.31
N ILE A 257 12.07 9.75 4.38
CA ILE A 257 12.10 8.91 3.19
C ILE A 257 13.54 8.94 2.71
N ALA A 258 14.00 7.85 2.20
CA ALA A 258 15.11 7.83 1.28
C ALA A 258 14.76 8.74 0.09
N ALA A 259 14.72 10.06 0.35
CA ALA A 259 14.55 11.07 -0.67
C ALA A 259 15.80 11.05 -1.55
N GLY A 260 15.65 11.10 -2.81
CA GLY A 260 16.76 11.10 -3.75
C GLY A 260 17.18 9.70 -4.21
N ASP A 261 18.43 9.33 -4.03
CA ASP A 261 19.01 8.16 -4.72
C ASP A 261 18.66 6.80 -4.11
N ALA A 262 18.13 6.73 -2.90
CA ALA A 262 17.89 5.44 -2.23
C ALA A 262 16.76 4.59 -2.85
N GLY A 263 15.87 5.19 -3.65
CA GLY A 263 14.87 4.47 -4.42
C GLY A 263 15.29 4.18 -5.86
N ARG A 264 16.48 4.59 -6.28
CA ARG A 264 16.97 4.37 -7.64
C ARG A 264 17.46 2.94 -7.83
N CYS A 265 17.31 2.42 -9.04
CA CYS A 265 17.92 1.15 -9.40
C CYS A 265 19.45 1.28 -9.30
N ILE A 266 20.06 0.35 -8.59
CA ILE A 266 21.51 0.16 -8.58
C ILE A 266 21.81 -0.75 -9.78
N ASN A 267 22.55 -0.23 -10.75
CA ASN A 267 23.04 -0.99 -11.91
C ASN A 267 24.19 -1.90 -11.51
#